data_9dbd984e786875d8cdd9b0a8534596b6
#
_entry.id   9dbd984e786875d8cdd9b0a8534596b6
#
_cell.length_a   1.000
_cell.length_b   1.000
_cell.length_c   1.000
_cell.angle_alpha   90.00
_cell.angle_beta   90.00
_cell.angle_gamma   90.00
#
_symmetry.space_group_name_H-M   'P 1'
#
loop_
_entity.id
_entity.type
_entity.pdbx_description
1 polymer ?
#
loop_
_entity_poly.entity_id
_entity_poly.type
_entity_poly.pdbx_seq_one_letter_code
_entity_poly.pdbx_strand_id
1 'polypeptide(L)'
;MPNIVQFYIDDSGTRRPDRPGTCAKHGHDWFALGGVMINEEDEDHVRTLHSEFCERWGISYPLHSVEIRGRNENFRWLSSLDAARRDAFLEQLYQMIRLAHRGWSCVRDRSPGIYE
;
A
#
# COMPACT_ATOMS: atom_id res chain seq x y z
N MET A 1 25.33 19.14 2.97
CA MET A 1 24.07 18.84 3.63
C MET A 1 23.82 17.34 3.59
N PRO A 2 23.62 16.68 4.72
CA PRO A 2 23.24 15.27 4.71
C PRO A 2 21.88 15.09 4.04
N ASN A 3 21.76 14.10 3.17
CA ASN A 3 20.47 13.73 2.61
C ASN A 3 19.67 13.00 3.69
N ILE A 4 18.52 13.55 4.03
CA ILE A 4 17.59 12.91 4.95
C ILE A 4 16.63 12.06 4.14
N VAL A 5 16.51 10.80 4.53
CA VAL A 5 15.58 9.85 3.92
C VAL A 5 14.58 9.43 4.98
N GLN A 6 13.31 9.55 4.65
CA GLN A 6 12.23 9.02 5.49
C GLN A 6 11.95 7.58 5.08
N PHE A 7 11.89 6.69 6.05
CA PHE A 7 11.56 5.29 5.81
C PHE A 7 10.21 4.97 6.46
N TYR A 8 9.22 4.67 5.63
CA TYR A 8 7.88 4.30 6.05
C TYR A 8 7.76 2.79 6.01
N ILE A 9 7.52 2.18 7.15
CA ILE A 9 7.53 0.72 7.31
C ILE A 9 6.11 0.24 7.63
N ASP A 10 5.73 -0.87 7.01
CA ASP A 10 4.49 -1.57 7.31
C ASP A 10 4.74 -3.06 7.38
N ASP A 11 3.87 -3.77 8.08
CA ASP A 11 3.98 -5.20 8.26
C ASP A 11 2.79 -5.94 7.63
N SER A 12 3.00 -7.21 7.34
CA SER A 12 1.97 -8.10 6.79
C SER A 12 2.14 -9.50 7.34
N GLY A 13 1.04 -10.21 7.47
CA GLY A 13 1.05 -11.57 8.03
C GLY A 13 0.76 -11.58 9.52
N THR A 14 1.20 -12.62 10.19
CA THR A 14 0.94 -12.79 11.62
C THR A 14 2.09 -12.32 12.48
N ARG A 15 1.79 -11.55 13.52
CA ARG A 15 2.73 -11.18 14.57
C ARG A 15 2.83 -12.23 15.67
N ARG A 16 2.04 -13.29 15.60
CA ARG A 16 1.98 -14.37 16.59
C ARG A 16 2.14 -15.72 15.90
N PRO A 17 3.36 -16.07 15.49
CA PRO A 17 3.60 -17.32 14.77
C PRO A 17 3.25 -18.57 15.59
N ASP A 18 3.30 -18.45 16.93
CA ASP A 18 3.07 -19.57 17.84
C ASP A 18 1.62 -19.67 18.33
N ARG A 19 0.69 -18.98 17.70
CA ARG A 19 -0.70 -19.00 18.10
C ARG A 19 -1.33 -20.36 17.78
N PRO A 20 -1.76 -21.13 18.80
CA PRO A 20 -2.30 -22.47 18.56
C PRO A 20 -3.60 -22.43 17.76
N GLY A 21 -3.76 -23.38 16.85
CA GLY A 21 -4.99 -23.63 16.09
C GLY A 21 -5.26 -22.77 14.88
N THR A 22 -4.35 -21.88 14.52
CA THR A 22 -4.57 -20.95 13.40
C THR A 22 -3.64 -21.14 12.22
N CYS A 23 -2.63 -21.95 12.42
CA CYS A 23 -1.67 -22.27 11.39
C CYS A 23 -2.34 -22.80 10.13
N ALA A 24 -1.80 -23.24 9.23
CA ALA A 24 -2.17 -24.02 8.07
C ALA A 24 -3.47 -23.67 7.32
N LYS A 25 -4.54 -23.26 7.99
CA LYS A 25 -5.84 -23.05 7.35
C LYS A 25 -5.91 -21.92 6.35
N HIS A 26 -5.05 -20.88 6.52
CA HIS A 26 -5.14 -19.65 5.73
C HIS A 26 -3.79 -19.13 5.25
N GLY A 27 -2.72 -19.91 5.39
CA GLY A 27 -1.38 -19.47 5.00
C GLY A 27 -0.89 -18.23 5.77
N HIS A 28 -1.31 -18.06 7.01
CA HIS A 28 -1.02 -16.88 7.82
C HIS A 28 0.17 -17.05 8.76
N ASP A 29 0.93 -18.14 8.61
CA ASP A 29 2.09 -18.42 9.47
C ASP A 29 3.37 -17.74 9.00
N TRP A 30 3.22 -16.62 8.35
CA TRP A 30 4.33 -15.82 7.88
C TRP A 30 4.19 -14.38 8.34
N PHE A 31 5.32 -13.73 8.46
CA PHE A 31 5.42 -12.32 8.77
C PHE A 31 6.32 -11.65 7.74
N ALA A 32 5.87 -10.53 7.23
CA ALA A 32 6.67 -9.73 6.31
C ALA A 32 6.73 -8.29 6.80
N LEU A 33 7.88 -7.69 6.62
CA LEU A 33 8.11 -6.28 6.89
C LEU A 33 8.57 -5.64 5.59
N GLY A 34 7.93 -4.57 5.21
CA GLY A 34 8.26 -3.82 4.01
C GLY A 34 8.13 -2.33 4.22
N GLY A 35 8.55 -1.58 3.24
CA GLY A 35 8.41 -0.15 3.35
C GLY A 35 8.89 0.59 2.13
N VAL A 36 8.80 1.90 2.20
CA VAL A 36 9.27 2.81 1.18
C VAL A 36 10.20 3.84 1.79
N MET A 37 11.24 4.19 1.06
CA MET A 37 12.16 5.27 1.42
C MET A 37 11.88 6.46 0.52
N ILE A 38 11.70 7.61 1.13
CA ILE A 38 11.42 8.86 0.42
C ILE A 38 12.46 9.88 0.85
N ASN A 39 13.13 10.51 -0.11
CA ASN A 39 14.00 11.64 0.19
C ASN A 39 13.17 12.78 0.76
N GLU A 40 13.69 13.49 1.75
CA GLU A 40 12.99 14.60 2.37
C GLU A 40 12.55 15.66 1.34
N GLU A 41 13.38 15.91 0.34
CA GLU A 41 13.08 16.86 -0.73
C GLU A 41 11.91 16.44 -1.62
N ASP A 42 11.61 15.13 -1.69
CA ASP A 42 10.53 14.57 -2.50
C ASP A 42 9.25 14.34 -1.71
N GLU A 43 9.30 14.47 -0.39
CA GLU A 43 8.18 14.16 0.49
C GLU A 43 6.95 15.04 0.20
N ASP A 44 7.15 16.33 -0.01
CA ASP A 44 6.06 17.26 -0.32
C ASP A 44 5.37 16.89 -1.64
N HIS A 45 6.13 16.47 -2.63
CA HIS A 45 5.58 16.01 -3.90
C HIS A 45 4.70 14.78 -3.72
N VAL A 46 5.18 13.79 -2.97
CA VAL A 46 4.41 12.55 -2.69
C VAL A 46 3.14 12.87 -1.90
N ARG A 47 3.24 13.74 -0.90
CA ARG A 47 2.07 14.18 -0.12
C ARG A 47 1.04 14.90 -0.98
N THR A 48 1.48 15.71 -1.91
CA THR A 48 0.59 16.42 -2.84
C THR A 48 -0.15 15.44 -3.74
N LEU A 49 0.54 14.48 -4.32
CA LEU A 49 -0.09 13.44 -5.16
C LEU A 49 -1.14 12.64 -4.38
N HIS A 50 -0.81 12.25 -3.16
CA HIS A 50 -1.73 11.54 -2.28
C HIS A 50 -2.95 12.37 -1.93
N SER A 51 -2.75 13.63 -1.55
CA SER A 51 -3.83 14.54 -1.19
C SER A 51 -4.77 14.81 -2.37
N GLU A 52 -4.23 15.03 -3.55
CA GLU A 52 -5.03 15.24 -4.77
C GLU A 52 -5.88 14.02 -5.11
N PHE A 53 -5.33 12.83 -4.98
CA PHE A 53 -6.07 11.59 -5.21
C PHE A 53 -7.21 11.44 -4.19
N CYS A 54 -6.92 11.60 -2.92
CA CYS A 54 -7.90 11.47 -1.85
C CYS A 54 -9.02 12.53 -1.98
N GLU A 55 -8.65 13.75 -2.30
CA GLU A 55 -9.61 14.84 -2.51
C GLU A 55 -10.54 14.55 -3.69
N ARG A 56 -9.99 14.07 -4.79
CA ARG A 56 -10.77 13.72 -5.99
C ARG A 56 -11.82 12.64 -5.71
N TRP A 57 -11.51 11.67 -4.87
CA TRP A 57 -12.39 10.55 -4.56
C TRP A 57 -13.12 10.70 -3.22
N GLY A 58 -12.98 11.84 -2.55
CA GLY A 58 -13.63 12.10 -1.27
C GLY A 58 -13.17 11.21 -0.13
N ILE A 59 -11.91 10.85 -0.11
CA ILE A 59 -11.32 9.94 0.87
C ILE A 59 -10.67 10.75 2.00
N SER A 60 -11.13 10.54 3.24
CA SER A 60 -10.60 11.18 4.44
C SER A 60 -9.95 10.19 5.41
N TYR A 61 -9.74 8.98 5.00
CA TYR A 61 -9.18 7.88 5.77
C TYR A 61 -8.01 7.26 5.02
N PRO A 62 -7.16 6.46 5.68
CA PRO A 62 -6.00 5.85 5.02
C PRO A 62 -6.39 4.92 3.88
N LEU A 63 -5.55 4.90 2.84
CA LEU A 63 -5.69 3.94 1.75
C LEU A 63 -5.20 2.57 2.25
N HIS A 64 -6.11 1.63 2.32
CA HIS A 64 -5.83 0.29 2.82
C HIS A 64 -6.10 -0.75 1.73
N SER A 65 -5.05 -1.38 1.24
CA SER A 65 -5.13 -2.24 0.06
C SER A 65 -6.09 -3.44 0.22
N VAL A 66 -6.16 -4.01 1.41
CA VAL A 66 -7.06 -5.14 1.69
C VAL A 66 -8.52 -4.71 1.57
N GLU A 67 -8.86 -3.56 2.12
CA GLU A 67 -10.21 -3.00 2.05
C GLU A 67 -10.58 -2.58 0.64
N ILE A 68 -9.64 -2.01 -0.09
CA ILE A 68 -9.84 -1.61 -1.50
C ILE A 68 -10.14 -2.85 -2.35
N ARG A 69 -9.32 -3.89 -2.23
CA ARG A 69 -9.51 -5.13 -2.99
C ARG A 69 -10.78 -5.86 -2.58
N GLY A 70 -11.09 -5.86 -1.28
CA GLY A 70 -12.29 -6.49 -0.76
C GLY A 70 -13.56 -5.65 -0.95
N ARG A 71 -13.44 -4.37 -1.29
CA ARG A 71 -14.55 -3.44 -1.39
C ARG A 71 -15.42 -3.43 -0.15
N ASN A 72 -14.76 -3.39 1.00
CA ASN A 72 -15.42 -3.43 2.30
C ASN A 72 -14.95 -2.29 3.19
N GLU A 73 -15.49 -2.23 4.37
CA GLU A 73 -15.21 -1.21 5.37
C GLU A 73 -15.30 0.21 4.80
N ASN A 74 -14.27 1.00 4.90
CA ASN A 74 -14.24 2.37 4.38
C ASN A 74 -14.30 2.45 2.84
N PHE A 75 -14.06 1.36 2.14
CA PHE A 75 -14.07 1.28 0.67
C PHE A 75 -15.28 0.52 0.12
N ARG A 76 -16.31 0.34 0.93
CA ARG A 76 -17.56 -0.33 0.52
C ARG A 76 -18.24 0.38 -0.66
N TRP A 77 -18.08 1.68 -0.76
CA TRP A 77 -18.62 2.48 -1.86
C TRP A 77 -18.10 2.08 -3.24
N LEU A 78 -16.94 1.41 -3.31
CA LEU A 78 -16.42 0.89 -4.57
C LEU A 78 -17.36 -0.15 -5.19
N SER A 79 -18.12 -0.87 -4.38
CA SER A 79 -19.12 -1.83 -4.87
C SER A 79 -20.31 -1.16 -5.54
N SER A 80 -20.60 0.07 -5.18
CA SER A 80 -21.72 0.85 -5.75
C SER A 80 -21.38 1.48 -7.08
N LEU A 81 -20.11 1.55 -7.43
CA LEU A 81 -19.66 2.14 -8.70
C LEU A 81 -19.85 1.14 -9.84
N ASP A 82 -20.12 1.67 -11.04
CA ASP A 82 -20.04 0.84 -12.23
C ASP A 82 -18.59 0.42 -12.53
N ALA A 83 -18.42 -0.53 -13.44
CA ALA A 83 -17.12 -1.08 -13.76
C ALA A 83 -16.16 0.00 -14.29
N ALA A 84 -16.65 0.91 -15.10
CA ALA A 84 -15.83 1.99 -15.69
C ALA A 84 -15.28 2.93 -14.61
N ARG A 85 -16.12 3.31 -13.64
CA ARG A 85 -15.71 4.16 -12.53
C ARG A 85 -14.72 3.45 -11.58
N ARG A 86 -14.94 2.17 -11.31
CA ARG A 86 -14.02 1.35 -10.53
C ARG A 86 -12.66 1.24 -11.20
N ASP A 87 -12.65 0.98 -12.49
CA ASP A 87 -11.42 0.90 -13.27
C ASP A 87 -10.68 2.24 -13.27
N ALA A 88 -11.43 3.35 -13.37
CA ALA A 88 -10.85 4.70 -13.26
C ALA A 88 -10.20 4.93 -11.90
N PHE A 89 -10.84 4.50 -10.83
CA PHE A 89 -10.26 4.60 -9.47
C PHE A 89 -8.94 3.85 -9.37
N LEU A 90 -8.93 2.59 -9.79
CA LEU A 90 -7.74 1.75 -9.72
C LEU A 90 -6.62 2.28 -10.61
N GLU A 91 -6.95 2.74 -11.81
CA GLU A 91 -5.98 3.34 -12.72
C GLU A 91 -5.36 4.61 -12.15
N GLN A 92 -6.16 5.47 -11.56
CA GLN A 92 -5.67 6.70 -10.94
C GLN A 92 -4.84 6.42 -9.68
N LEU A 93 -5.23 5.43 -8.89
CA LEU A 93 -4.44 4.96 -7.75
C LEU A 93 -3.07 4.48 -8.22
N TYR A 94 -3.05 3.67 -9.26
CA TYR A 94 -1.83 3.15 -9.86
C TYR A 94 -0.95 4.27 -10.41
N GLN A 95 -1.53 5.25 -11.09
CA GLN A 95 -0.79 6.41 -11.61
C GLN A 95 -0.19 7.25 -10.50
N MET A 96 -0.91 7.45 -9.40
CA MET A 96 -0.39 8.15 -8.23
C MET A 96 0.86 7.45 -7.70
N ILE A 97 0.82 6.14 -7.55
CA ILE A 97 1.95 5.34 -7.08
C ILE A 97 3.14 5.44 -8.04
N ARG A 98 2.89 5.37 -9.33
CA ARG A 98 3.95 5.50 -10.36
C ARG A 98 4.60 6.88 -10.37
N LEU A 99 3.80 7.95 -10.27
CA LEU A 99 4.31 9.31 -10.24
C LEU A 99 5.12 9.60 -8.98
N ALA A 100 4.71 9.00 -7.86
CA ALA A 100 5.46 9.08 -6.62
C ALA A 100 6.81 8.36 -6.71
N HIS A 101 6.98 7.45 -7.66
CA HIS A 101 8.19 6.63 -7.83
C HIS A 101 9.47 7.43 -8.09
N ARG A 102 9.39 8.69 -8.51
CA ARG A 102 10.57 9.55 -8.61
C ARG A 102 11.28 9.77 -7.28
N GLY A 103 10.54 9.64 -6.18
CA GLY A 103 11.10 9.73 -4.83
C GLY A 103 11.29 8.38 -4.15
N TRP A 104 11.02 7.26 -4.83
CA TRP A 104 11.03 5.93 -4.22
C TRP A 104 12.23 5.12 -4.67
N SER A 105 13.02 4.66 -3.71
CA SER A 105 13.90 3.53 -3.91
C SER A 105 13.19 2.29 -3.41
N CYS A 106 12.67 1.49 -4.32
CA CYS A 106 12.11 0.19 -3.98
C CYS A 106 13.27 -0.79 -3.81
N VAL A 107 13.57 -1.16 -2.58
CA VAL A 107 14.46 -2.29 -2.31
C VAL A 107 13.64 -3.55 -2.55
N ARG A 108 13.76 -4.06 -3.76
CA ARG A 108 13.27 -5.40 -4.06
C ARG A 108 14.28 -6.39 -3.50
N ASP A 109 14.01 -6.93 -2.35
CA ASP A 109 14.74 -8.11 -1.90
C ASP A 109 14.32 -9.28 -2.80
N ARG A 110 15.20 -9.61 -3.73
CA ARG A 110 15.14 -10.86 -4.46
C ARG A 110 15.89 -11.90 -3.63
N SER A 111 15.29 -12.37 -2.56
CA SER A 111 15.76 -13.59 -1.94
C SER A 111 15.44 -14.74 -2.90
N PRO A 112 16.45 -15.34 -3.54
CA PRO A 112 16.20 -16.52 -4.37
C PRO A 112 15.82 -17.67 -3.45
N GLY A 113 14.63 -18.21 -3.60
CA GLY A 113 14.26 -19.45 -2.94
C GLY A 113 12.95 -19.45 -2.14
N ILE A 114 12.18 -18.38 -2.13
CA ILE A 114 10.90 -18.35 -1.39
C ILE A 114 9.70 -18.60 -2.31
N TYR A 115 9.91 -18.83 -3.60
CA TYR A 115 8.87 -19.09 -4.57
C TYR A 115 9.01 -20.50 -5.14
N GLU A 116 8.79 -21.46 -4.31
CA GLU A 116 8.46 -22.81 -4.76
C GLU A 116 7.09 -23.20 -4.23
#